data_977851cfb0230f8fdfec0f4865509bf9
#
_entry.id   977851cfb0230f8fdfec0f4865509bf9
#
_cell.length_a   1.000
_cell.length_b   1.000
_cell.length_c   1.000
_cell.angle_alpha   90.00
_cell.angle_beta   90.00
_cell.angle_gamma   90.00
#
_symmetry.space_group_name_H-M   'P 1'
#
loop_
_entity.id
_entity.type
_entity.pdbx_description
1 polymer ?
#
loop_
_entity_poly.entity_id
_entity_poly.type
_entity_poly.pdbx_seq_one_letter_code
_entity_poly.pdbx_strand_id
1 'polypeptide(L)'
;MIAYLEGEIFRTEPNLIVLKTSGGVGYAVHVSQQVSVEFTTEEFIALHIYTNVKEDDISLYGFQKLEEKVLFEMVIKTSGVGPKLGLAVLSMLSPQQLVDAVHQSSAESFSQVSGIGKKTAAKLCLDLKDQLKRHPVSGIESGLEGVSKARATLQGIEIDGIFSALKNLGF
;
A
#
# COMPACT_ATOMS: atom_id res chain seq x y z
N MET A 1 11.99 -14.91 2.13
CA MET A 1 11.03 -13.78 2.12
C MET A 1 10.60 -13.54 0.67
N ILE A 2 9.30 -13.48 0.44
CA ILE A 2 8.71 -13.19 -0.87
C ILE A 2 8.30 -11.71 -0.85
N ALA A 3 8.82 -10.90 -1.79
CA ALA A 3 8.60 -9.45 -1.83
C ALA A 3 7.72 -9.01 -3.01
N TYR A 4 7.63 -9.84 -4.04
CA TYR A 4 6.90 -9.58 -5.27
C TYR A 4 6.48 -10.90 -5.92
N LEU A 5 5.28 -10.93 -6.48
CA LEU A 5 4.77 -12.02 -7.28
C LEU A 5 4.03 -11.48 -8.48
N GLU A 6 4.22 -12.12 -9.61
CA GLU A 6 3.43 -11.90 -10.81
C GLU A 6 3.00 -13.23 -11.43
N GLY A 7 1.84 -13.24 -12.02
CA GLY A 7 1.31 -14.44 -12.67
C GLY A 7 -0.17 -14.34 -12.98
N GLU A 8 -0.71 -15.46 -13.40
CA GLU A 8 -2.12 -15.63 -13.74
C GLU A 8 -2.92 -16.02 -12.49
N ILE A 9 -4.10 -15.44 -12.33
CA ILE A 9 -5.02 -15.81 -11.25
C ILE A 9 -5.64 -17.18 -11.58
N PHE A 10 -5.23 -18.18 -10.81
CA PHE A 10 -5.74 -19.54 -10.93
C PHE A 10 -7.07 -19.75 -10.21
N ARG A 11 -7.26 -19.06 -9.07
CA ARG A 11 -8.48 -19.16 -8.25
C ARG A 11 -8.68 -17.88 -7.45
N THR A 12 -9.94 -17.47 -7.32
CA THR A 12 -10.35 -16.33 -6.51
C THR A 12 -11.32 -16.79 -5.41
N GLU A 13 -11.08 -16.33 -4.19
CA GLU A 13 -11.96 -16.47 -3.04
C GLU A 13 -12.10 -15.10 -2.35
N PRO A 14 -13.08 -14.88 -1.47
CA PRO A 14 -13.17 -13.63 -0.72
C PRO A 14 -11.86 -13.35 0.06
N ASN A 15 -11.21 -12.22 -0.24
CA ASN A 15 -9.93 -11.79 0.34
C ASN A 15 -8.74 -12.75 0.13
N LEU A 16 -8.82 -13.67 -0.83
CA LEU A 16 -7.74 -14.59 -1.15
C LEU A 16 -7.71 -14.86 -2.66
N ILE A 17 -6.53 -14.82 -3.25
CA ILE A 17 -6.32 -15.31 -4.61
C ILE A 17 -5.22 -16.36 -4.62
N VAL A 18 -5.31 -17.31 -5.53
CA VAL A 18 -4.18 -18.20 -5.86
C VAL A 18 -3.57 -17.71 -7.15
N LEU A 19 -2.35 -17.21 -7.07
CA LEU A 19 -1.58 -16.68 -8.19
C LEU A 19 -0.61 -17.75 -8.67
N LYS A 20 -0.75 -18.17 -9.94
CA LYS A 20 0.10 -19.15 -10.59
C LYS A 20 1.20 -18.45 -11.38
N THR A 21 2.42 -18.63 -10.95
CA THR A 21 3.60 -18.09 -11.64
C THR A 21 3.92 -18.86 -12.92
N SER A 22 4.75 -18.30 -13.80
CA SER A 22 5.23 -18.94 -15.04
C SER A 22 5.94 -20.28 -14.78
N GLY A 23 6.54 -20.45 -13.61
CA GLY A 23 7.15 -21.71 -13.16
C GLY A 23 6.15 -22.79 -12.71
N GLY A 24 4.85 -22.53 -12.78
CA GLY A 24 3.78 -23.47 -12.42
C GLY A 24 3.50 -23.57 -10.91
N VAL A 25 4.15 -22.76 -10.08
CA VAL A 25 3.88 -22.72 -8.64
C VAL A 25 2.70 -21.78 -8.35
N GLY A 26 1.72 -22.27 -7.59
CA GLY A 26 0.59 -21.47 -7.09
C GLY A 26 0.85 -20.93 -5.69
N TYR A 27 0.70 -19.62 -5.51
CA TYR A 27 0.81 -18.95 -4.22
C TYR A 27 -0.56 -18.46 -3.76
N ALA A 28 -0.98 -18.86 -2.56
CA ALA A 28 -2.16 -18.32 -1.90
C ALA A 28 -1.80 -16.95 -1.28
N VAL A 29 -2.43 -15.89 -1.77
CA VAL A 29 -2.13 -14.51 -1.36
C VAL A 29 -3.39 -13.86 -0.82
N HIS A 30 -3.35 -13.40 0.42
CA HIS A 30 -4.41 -12.57 1.00
C HIS A 30 -4.38 -11.19 0.34
N VAL A 31 -5.52 -10.75 -0.15
CA VAL A 31 -5.69 -9.46 -0.84
C VAL A 31 -6.89 -8.71 -0.26
N SER A 32 -7.00 -7.41 -0.54
CA SER A 32 -8.21 -6.66 -0.19
C SER A 32 -9.42 -7.23 -0.95
N GLN A 33 -10.62 -7.02 -0.39
CA GLN A 33 -11.85 -7.43 -1.06
C GLN A 33 -12.00 -6.78 -2.43
N GLN A 34 -11.54 -5.54 -2.60
CA GLN A 34 -11.55 -4.84 -3.88
C GLN A 34 -10.76 -5.62 -4.94
N VAL A 35 -9.53 -6.03 -4.63
CA VAL A 35 -8.69 -6.82 -5.54
C VAL A 35 -9.33 -8.16 -5.88
N SER A 36 -9.91 -8.87 -4.89
CA SER A 36 -10.55 -10.17 -5.14
C SER A 36 -11.83 -10.09 -5.98
N VAL A 37 -12.47 -8.92 -6.06
CA VAL A 37 -13.67 -8.67 -6.88
C VAL A 37 -13.32 -8.09 -8.25
N GLU A 38 -12.29 -7.25 -8.32
CA GLU A 38 -11.85 -6.57 -9.53
C GLU A 38 -11.25 -7.55 -10.55
N PHE A 39 -10.53 -8.56 -10.07
CA PHE A 39 -9.84 -9.52 -10.93
C PHE A 39 -10.52 -10.88 -10.96
N THR A 40 -10.61 -11.43 -12.15
CA THR A 40 -11.16 -12.77 -12.42
C THR A 40 -10.05 -13.80 -12.66
N THR A 41 -10.44 -15.08 -12.74
CA THR A 41 -9.51 -16.15 -13.14
C THR A 41 -8.99 -15.92 -14.56
N GLU A 42 -7.76 -16.37 -14.83
CA GLU A 42 -7.03 -16.23 -16.11
C GLU A 42 -6.48 -14.80 -16.38
N GLU A 43 -6.78 -13.82 -15.54
CA GLU A 43 -6.16 -12.51 -15.63
C GLU A 43 -4.75 -12.51 -15.02
N PHE A 44 -3.85 -11.76 -15.65
CA PHE A 44 -2.47 -11.59 -15.16
C PHE A 44 -2.39 -10.40 -14.20
N ILE A 45 -1.80 -10.62 -13.02
CA ILE A 45 -1.62 -9.59 -12.01
C ILE A 45 -0.20 -9.61 -11.44
N ALA A 46 0.26 -8.44 -11.04
CA ALA A 46 1.51 -8.24 -10.31
C ALA A 46 1.22 -7.63 -8.94
N LEU A 47 1.81 -8.18 -7.89
CA LEU A 47 1.57 -7.77 -6.50
C LEU A 47 2.87 -7.55 -5.75
N HIS A 48 2.91 -6.47 -4.96
CA HIS A 48 3.88 -6.27 -3.90
C HIS A 48 3.48 -7.14 -2.71
N ILE A 49 4.39 -7.98 -2.22
CA ILE A 49 4.08 -8.98 -1.20
C ILE A 49 4.70 -8.60 0.15
N TYR A 50 3.91 -8.75 1.18
CA TYR A 50 4.36 -8.85 2.56
C TYR A 50 4.31 -10.32 3.00
N THR A 51 5.44 -10.88 3.41
CA THR A 51 5.53 -12.25 3.91
C THR A 51 5.44 -12.23 5.44
N ASN A 52 4.39 -12.80 6.00
CA ASN A 52 4.22 -12.99 7.42
C ASN A 52 4.63 -14.41 7.79
N VAL A 53 5.69 -14.54 8.58
CA VAL A 53 6.22 -15.83 9.03
C VAL A 53 5.88 -16.00 10.51
N LYS A 54 5.25 -17.11 10.85
CA LYS A 54 5.03 -17.59 12.20
C LYS A 54 5.67 -18.95 12.37
N GLU A 55 5.67 -19.45 13.58
CA GLU A 55 6.25 -20.77 13.91
C GLU A 55 5.59 -21.91 13.13
N ASP A 56 4.27 -21.82 12.91
CA ASP A 56 3.41 -22.84 12.30
C ASP A 56 2.75 -22.40 10.99
N ASP A 57 3.01 -21.17 10.50
CA ASP A 57 2.34 -20.63 9.31
C ASP A 57 3.20 -19.63 8.54
N ILE A 58 3.06 -19.65 7.21
CA ILE A 58 3.60 -18.63 6.31
C ILE A 58 2.43 -18.09 5.49
N SER A 59 2.06 -16.85 5.74
CA SER A 59 0.98 -16.17 5.04
C SER A 59 1.52 -15.04 4.17
N LEU A 60 1.01 -14.90 2.95
CA LEU A 60 1.36 -13.83 2.02
C LEU A 60 0.21 -12.81 1.94
N TYR A 61 0.56 -11.53 1.98
CA TYR A 61 -0.37 -10.42 1.81
C TYR A 61 0.07 -9.60 0.60
N GLY A 62 -0.85 -9.42 -0.37
CA GLY A 62 -0.57 -8.82 -1.67
C GLY A 62 -1.26 -7.47 -1.85
N PHE A 63 -0.53 -6.55 -2.49
CA PHE A 63 -0.96 -5.17 -2.74
C PHE A 63 -0.63 -4.80 -4.18
N GLN A 64 -1.54 -4.11 -4.86
CA GLN A 64 -1.31 -3.65 -6.23
C GLN A 64 -0.27 -2.53 -6.29
N LYS A 65 -0.23 -1.69 -5.27
CA LYS A 65 0.68 -0.55 -5.18
C LYS A 65 1.63 -0.69 -4.00
N LEU A 66 2.85 -0.19 -4.19
CA LEU A 66 3.87 -0.19 -3.13
C LEU A 66 3.43 0.62 -1.91
N GLU A 67 2.72 1.74 -2.14
CA GLU A 67 2.19 2.61 -1.09
C GLU A 67 1.22 1.87 -0.16
N GLU A 68 0.37 1.01 -0.72
CA GLU A 68 -0.56 0.18 0.06
C GLU A 68 0.21 -0.79 0.97
N LYS A 69 1.25 -1.44 0.43
CA LYS A 69 2.11 -2.33 1.21
C LYS A 69 2.81 -1.57 2.34
N VAL A 70 3.35 -0.38 2.06
CA VAL A 70 4.03 0.45 3.07
C VAL A 70 3.06 0.85 4.18
N LEU A 71 1.85 1.30 3.83
CA LEU A 71 0.81 1.63 4.82
C LEU A 71 0.38 0.41 5.63
N PHE A 72 0.23 -0.75 4.99
CA PHE A 72 -0.06 -2.00 5.68
C PHE A 72 1.02 -2.33 6.72
N GLU A 73 2.30 -2.23 6.34
CA GLU A 73 3.41 -2.48 7.25
C GLU A 73 3.43 -1.49 8.43
N MET A 74 3.01 -0.24 8.22
CA MET A 74 2.84 0.73 9.30
C MET A 74 1.69 0.35 10.23
N VAL A 75 0.54 -0.01 9.68
CA VAL A 75 -0.67 -0.39 10.43
C VAL A 75 -0.41 -1.59 11.35
N ILE A 76 0.24 -2.63 10.85
CA ILE A 76 0.49 -3.86 11.62
C ILE A 76 1.59 -3.71 12.70
N LYS A 77 2.37 -2.62 12.68
CA LYS A 77 3.30 -2.30 13.78
C LYS A 77 2.59 -1.82 15.03
N THR A 78 1.32 -1.40 14.91
CA THR A 78 0.52 -1.02 16.07
C THR A 78 0.14 -2.26 16.88
N SER A 79 0.51 -2.26 18.16
CA SER A 79 0.17 -3.37 19.07
C SER A 79 -1.35 -3.60 19.13
N GLY A 80 -1.74 -4.83 18.91
CA GLY A 80 -3.15 -5.24 18.83
C GLY A 80 -3.74 -5.22 17.41
N VAL A 81 -2.95 -4.85 16.40
CA VAL A 81 -3.35 -4.89 14.99
C VAL A 81 -2.48 -5.91 14.26
N GLY A 82 -3.02 -7.09 14.03
CA GLY A 82 -2.34 -8.13 13.23
C GLY A 82 -2.60 -7.96 11.73
N PRO A 83 -1.93 -8.80 10.89
CA PRO A 83 -2.04 -8.69 9.44
C PRO A 83 -3.47 -8.78 8.90
N LYS A 84 -4.34 -9.62 9.47
CA LYS A 84 -5.76 -9.70 9.05
C LYS A 84 -6.50 -8.39 9.29
N LEU A 85 -6.30 -7.75 10.45
CA LEU A 85 -6.89 -6.45 10.75
C LEU A 85 -6.27 -5.33 9.90
N GLY A 86 -4.95 -5.39 9.67
CA GLY A 86 -4.27 -4.47 8.77
C GLY A 86 -4.84 -4.49 7.36
N LEU A 87 -5.10 -5.68 6.82
CA LEU A 87 -5.74 -5.84 5.51
C LEU A 87 -7.19 -5.32 5.51
N ALA A 88 -7.94 -5.54 6.60
CA ALA A 88 -9.30 -5.00 6.74
C ALA A 88 -9.32 -3.47 6.77
N VAL A 89 -8.33 -2.81 7.41
CA VAL A 89 -8.17 -1.35 7.37
C VAL A 89 -7.99 -0.86 5.94
N LEU A 90 -7.07 -1.47 5.16
CA LEU A 90 -6.80 -1.08 3.78
C LEU A 90 -7.89 -1.52 2.79
N SER A 91 -8.75 -2.47 3.16
CA SER A 91 -9.95 -2.80 2.39
C SER A 91 -11.06 -1.76 2.56
N MET A 92 -11.10 -1.08 3.72
CA MET A 92 -12.13 -0.09 4.04
C MET A 92 -11.71 1.34 3.70
N LEU A 93 -10.43 1.66 3.89
CA LEU A 93 -9.87 2.99 3.66
C LEU A 93 -8.85 2.94 2.53
N SER A 94 -9.05 3.74 1.50
CA SER A 94 -8.02 3.94 0.49
C SER A 94 -6.75 4.55 1.13
N PRO A 95 -5.56 4.44 0.51
CA PRO A 95 -4.34 5.05 1.01
C PRO A 95 -4.51 6.53 1.38
N GLN A 96 -5.18 7.31 0.54
CA GLN A 96 -5.45 8.72 0.78
C GLN A 96 -6.36 8.92 1.99
N GLN A 97 -7.49 8.21 2.06
CA GLN A 97 -8.43 8.31 3.19
C GLN A 97 -7.77 7.94 4.52
N LEU A 98 -6.88 6.94 4.51
CA LEU A 98 -6.14 6.53 5.70
C LEU A 98 -5.21 7.66 6.18
N VAL A 99 -4.45 8.26 5.27
CA VAL A 99 -3.54 9.37 5.59
C VAL A 99 -4.33 10.59 6.07
N ASP A 100 -5.44 10.92 5.41
CA ASP A 100 -6.31 12.03 5.82
C ASP A 100 -6.91 11.81 7.21
N ALA A 101 -7.38 10.59 7.51
CA ALA A 101 -7.88 10.24 8.84
C ALA A 101 -6.81 10.41 9.94
N VAL A 102 -5.56 10.07 9.64
CA VAL A 102 -4.43 10.27 10.56
C VAL A 102 -4.14 11.76 10.76
N HIS A 103 -4.12 12.57 9.69
CA HIS A 103 -3.89 14.00 9.79
C HIS A 103 -4.98 14.71 10.58
N GLN A 104 -6.24 14.33 10.37
CA GLN A 104 -7.40 14.86 11.11
C GLN A 104 -7.50 14.29 12.54
N SER A 105 -6.61 13.36 12.92
CA SER A 105 -6.67 12.62 14.18
C SER A 105 -8.02 11.94 14.42
N SER A 106 -8.66 11.48 13.33
CA SER A 106 -9.97 10.82 13.34
C SER A 106 -9.84 9.33 13.69
N ALA A 107 -9.80 9.02 14.98
CA ALA A 107 -9.85 7.63 15.44
C ALA A 107 -11.17 6.93 15.07
N GLU A 108 -12.24 7.71 14.83
CA GLU A 108 -13.56 7.18 14.46
C GLU A 108 -13.51 6.42 13.12
N SER A 109 -12.79 6.92 12.13
CA SER A 109 -12.60 6.26 10.84
C SER A 109 -12.03 4.85 10.99
N PHE A 110 -11.09 4.64 11.90
CA PHE A 110 -10.52 3.33 12.18
C PHE A 110 -11.44 2.44 13.01
N SER A 111 -12.27 3.01 13.88
CA SER A 111 -13.20 2.24 14.73
C SER A 111 -14.37 1.65 13.94
N GLN A 112 -14.59 2.07 12.70
CA GLN A 112 -15.58 1.48 11.80
C GLN A 112 -15.12 0.12 11.24
N VAL A 113 -13.81 -0.15 11.29
CA VAL A 113 -13.26 -1.45 10.85
C VAL A 113 -13.63 -2.54 11.84
N SER A 114 -14.29 -3.59 11.36
CA SER A 114 -14.66 -4.73 12.21
C SER A 114 -13.42 -5.32 12.91
N GLY A 115 -13.49 -5.47 14.22
CA GLY A 115 -12.39 -5.95 15.06
C GLY A 115 -11.48 -4.86 15.62
N ILE A 116 -11.70 -3.58 15.28
CA ILE A 116 -10.97 -2.44 15.83
C ILE A 116 -11.88 -1.66 16.80
N GLY A 117 -11.64 -1.80 18.11
CA GLY A 117 -12.34 -1.04 19.15
C GLY A 117 -11.79 0.39 19.28
N LYS A 118 -12.55 1.27 19.96
CA LYS A 118 -12.18 2.69 20.17
C LYS A 118 -10.75 2.89 20.70
N LYS A 119 -10.31 2.05 21.66
CA LYS A 119 -8.95 2.13 22.23
C LYS A 119 -7.87 1.80 21.20
N THR A 120 -8.08 0.74 20.43
CA THR A 120 -7.14 0.33 19.35
C THR A 120 -7.12 1.36 18.23
N ALA A 121 -8.28 1.92 17.86
CA ALA A 121 -8.39 2.97 16.85
C ALA A 121 -7.63 4.24 17.24
N ALA A 122 -7.77 4.70 18.49
CA ALA A 122 -7.03 5.86 18.99
C ALA A 122 -5.52 5.62 18.99
N LYS A 123 -5.07 4.43 19.41
CA LYS A 123 -3.67 4.04 19.38
C LYS A 123 -3.13 3.97 17.96
N LEU A 124 -3.88 3.32 17.04
CA LEU A 124 -3.52 3.21 15.63
C LEU A 124 -3.32 4.59 14.99
N CYS A 125 -4.25 5.52 15.24
CA CYS A 125 -4.16 6.88 14.73
C CYS A 125 -2.90 7.60 15.24
N LEU A 126 -2.55 7.45 16.52
CA LEU A 126 -1.37 8.05 17.11
C LEU A 126 -0.07 7.44 16.55
N ASP A 127 0.01 6.11 16.53
CA ASP A 127 1.19 5.37 16.05
C ASP A 127 1.45 5.67 14.56
N LEU A 128 0.40 5.70 13.72
CA LEU A 128 0.50 6.06 12.31
C LEU A 128 0.95 7.51 12.10
N LYS A 129 0.46 8.44 12.91
CA LYS A 129 0.85 9.85 12.84
C LYS A 129 2.37 10.01 13.05
N ASP A 130 2.92 9.29 14.01
CA ASP A 130 4.37 9.31 14.28
C ASP A 130 5.17 8.60 13.18
N GLN A 131 4.66 7.51 12.63
CA GLN A 131 5.31 6.79 11.53
C GLN A 131 5.32 7.60 10.23
N LEU A 132 4.20 8.23 9.85
CA LEU A 132 4.09 9.07 8.65
C LEU A 132 4.99 10.31 8.71
N LYS A 133 5.21 10.88 9.90
CA LYS A 133 6.18 11.96 10.08
C LYS A 133 7.62 11.53 9.81
N ARG A 134 7.99 10.31 10.20
CA ARG A 134 9.35 9.76 10.02
C ARG A 134 9.57 9.22 8.61
N HIS A 135 8.53 8.66 8.02
CA HIS A 135 8.55 8.01 6.72
C HIS A 135 7.35 8.48 5.89
N PRO A 136 7.45 9.64 5.22
CA PRO A 136 6.40 10.09 4.31
C PRO A 136 6.19 9.06 3.19
N VAL A 137 4.95 8.70 2.91
CA VAL A 137 4.61 7.76 1.83
C VAL A 137 4.56 8.55 0.54
N SER A 138 5.53 8.32 -0.36
CA SER A 138 5.57 8.95 -1.69
C SER A 138 4.39 8.45 -2.51
N GLY A 139 3.73 9.36 -3.25
CA GLY A 139 2.55 9.04 -4.08
C GLY A 139 1.20 9.33 -3.43
N ILE A 140 1.17 9.66 -2.13
CA ILE A 140 -0.02 10.12 -1.44
C ILE A 140 0.13 11.61 -1.20
N GLU A 141 -0.68 12.42 -1.88
CA GLU A 141 -0.70 13.88 -1.66
C GLU A 141 -1.29 14.14 -0.25
N SER A 142 -0.41 14.52 0.68
CA SER A 142 -0.88 15.11 1.94
C SER A 142 -1.55 16.46 1.60
N GLY A 143 -2.84 16.56 1.80
CA GLY A 143 -3.64 17.75 1.52
C GLY A 143 -3.38 18.94 2.46
N LEU A 144 -2.10 19.23 2.79
CA LEU A 144 -1.69 20.43 3.53
C LEU A 144 -0.30 20.87 3.05
N GLU A 145 -0.28 22.00 2.34
CA GLU A 145 0.82 22.95 2.18
C GLU A 145 2.26 22.41 2.10
N GLY A 146 2.67 22.00 0.92
CA GLY A 146 4.09 21.65 0.65
C GLY A 146 4.44 21.50 -0.83
N VAL A 147 3.45 21.33 -1.69
CA VAL A 147 3.66 20.99 -3.12
C VAL A 147 4.03 22.20 -4.00
N SER A 148 3.90 23.43 -3.49
CA SER A 148 4.26 24.62 -4.29
C SER A 148 5.78 24.77 -4.53
N LYS A 149 6.63 24.26 -3.64
CA LYS A 149 8.09 24.36 -3.81
C LYS A 149 8.69 23.32 -4.75
N ALA A 150 8.24 22.07 -4.72
CA ALA A 150 8.80 21.03 -5.60
C ALA A 150 8.34 21.19 -7.06
N ARG A 151 7.09 21.62 -7.27
CA ARG A 151 6.55 21.90 -8.63
C ARG A 151 7.17 23.16 -9.26
N ALA A 152 7.50 24.17 -8.46
CA ALA A 152 8.20 25.36 -8.92
C ALA A 152 9.65 25.07 -9.35
N THR A 153 10.31 24.08 -8.72
CA THR A 153 11.68 23.68 -9.08
C THR A 153 11.73 22.86 -10.38
N LEU A 154 10.67 22.10 -10.69
CA LEU A 154 10.58 21.33 -11.94
C LEU A 154 10.08 22.18 -13.14
N GLN A 155 9.34 23.26 -12.91
CA GLN A 155 8.94 24.21 -13.95
C GLN A 155 10.04 25.22 -14.31
N GLY A 156 11.13 25.30 -13.52
CA GLY A 156 12.30 26.16 -13.80
C GLY A 156 13.44 25.46 -14.55
N ILE A 157 13.31 24.17 -14.87
CA ILE A 157 14.24 23.50 -15.79
C ILE A 157 13.72 23.76 -17.20
N GLU A 158 14.25 24.81 -17.84
CA GLU A 158 13.99 25.09 -19.25
C GLU A 158 14.42 23.88 -20.08
N ILE A 159 13.45 23.23 -20.72
CA ILE A 159 13.67 22.12 -21.65
C ILE A 159 14.63 22.51 -22.75
N ASP A 160 14.69 23.79 -23.11
CA ASP A 160 15.63 24.37 -24.08
C ASP A 160 17.11 24.25 -23.67
N GLY A 161 17.41 24.26 -22.37
CA GLY A 161 18.77 24.03 -21.86
C GLY A 161 19.26 22.59 -22.07
N ILE A 162 18.39 21.63 -21.98
CA ILE A 162 18.70 20.20 -22.17
C ILE A 162 18.92 19.93 -23.68
N PHE A 163 18.08 20.47 -24.55
CA PHE A 163 18.25 20.33 -25.99
C PHE A 163 19.53 21.01 -26.49
N SER A 164 19.91 22.18 -25.95
CA SER A 164 21.18 22.84 -26.27
C SER A 164 22.40 22.03 -25.82
N ALA A 165 22.35 21.41 -24.64
CA ALA A 165 23.42 20.56 -24.14
C ALA A 165 23.59 19.28 -24.98
N LEU A 166 22.51 18.62 -25.39
CA LEU A 166 22.53 17.46 -26.27
C LEU A 166 23.07 17.76 -27.65
N LYS A 167 22.71 18.93 -28.24
CA LYS A 167 23.21 19.38 -29.54
C LYS A 167 24.71 19.70 -29.53
N ASN A 168 25.21 20.19 -28.38
CA ASN A 168 26.65 20.42 -28.20
C ASN A 168 27.49 19.15 -27.97
N LEU A 169 26.84 18.04 -27.63
CA LEU A 169 27.45 16.71 -27.44
C LEU A 169 27.38 15.85 -28.71
N GLY A 170 26.83 16.39 -29.82
CA GLY A 170 26.83 15.69 -31.12
C GLY A 170 25.73 14.65 -31.33
N PHE A 171 24.59 14.76 -30.57
CA PHE A 171 23.40 13.97 -30.78
C PHE A 171 22.29 14.78 -31.46
#